data_142efaa8d670682b314eb38a13a0f7c7
#
_entry.id   142efaa8d670682b314eb38a13a0f7c7
#
_cell.length_a   1.000
_cell.length_b   1.000
_cell.length_c   1.000
_cell.angle_alpha   90.00
_cell.angle_beta   90.00
_cell.angle_gamma   90.00
#
_symmetry.space_group_name_H-M   'P 1'
#
loop_
_entity.id
_entity.type
_entity.pdbx_description
1 polymer ?
#
loop_
_entity_poly.entity_id
_entity_poly.type
_entity_poly.pdbx_seq_one_letter_code
_entity_poly.pdbx_strand_id
1 'polypeptide(L)'
;MKQKNTLSETYTLMNGINIPKIGLGTWFIPDDEAAAAVCKAVEIGYRHIDTAQAYENERGIGKGVRDCGISRQELFITTKLAAELKTYEEAAQAITGSLEKMGLDYIDLMLIHSPQPWTDFRGGDYAAGNREAWRALEDAYKAGKIRAIGISNFQEHDIENILSSCTIKPMVCLLYTSPSPRDRQKS
;
A
#
# COMPACT_ATOMS: atom_id res chain seq x y z
N MET A 1 29.79 -9.29 17.67
CA MET A 1 28.69 -8.40 17.31
C MET A 1 27.73 -9.19 16.42
N LYS A 2 26.46 -9.39 16.83
CA LYS A 2 25.47 -10.05 15.95
C LYS A 2 25.24 -9.10 14.76
N GLN A 3 25.47 -9.60 13.56
CA GLN A 3 25.19 -8.88 12.32
C GLN A 3 23.69 -8.53 12.32
N LYS A 4 23.36 -7.24 12.33
CA LYS A 4 21.96 -6.79 12.23
C LYS A 4 21.41 -7.22 10.87
N ASN A 5 20.42 -8.09 10.88
CA ASN A 5 19.74 -8.48 9.64
C ASN A 5 18.70 -7.38 9.31
N THR A 6 19.02 -6.51 8.38
CA THR A 6 18.17 -5.37 7.96
C THR A 6 16.78 -5.82 7.48
N LEU A 7 16.65 -7.04 6.96
CA LEU A 7 15.37 -7.61 6.53
C LEU A 7 14.41 -7.90 7.69
N SER A 8 14.92 -8.00 8.92
CA SER A 8 14.09 -8.20 10.13
C SER A 8 13.79 -6.91 10.89
N GLU A 9 14.34 -5.76 10.48
CA GLU A 9 14.08 -4.49 11.11
C GLU A 9 12.70 -3.95 10.73
N THR A 10 12.01 -3.34 11.72
CA THR A 10 10.66 -2.78 11.54
C THR A 10 10.58 -1.34 12.02
N TYR A 11 9.58 -0.60 11.53
CA TYR A 11 9.03 0.57 12.16
C TYR A 11 7.71 0.22 12.85
N THR A 12 7.41 0.84 13.98
CA THR A 12 6.11 0.69 14.63
C THR A 12 5.20 1.85 14.20
N LEU A 13 4.08 1.53 13.56
CA LEU A 13 3.05 2.50 13.19
C LEU A 13 2.31 3.01 14.42
N MET A 14 1.58 4.13 14.27
CA MET A 14 0.86 4.79 15.38
C MET A 14 -0.20 3.89 16.06
N ASN A 15 -0.67 2.85 15.37
CA ASN A 15 -1.60 1.85 15.92
C ASN A 15 -0.92 0.60 16.48
N GLY A 16 0.41 0.61 16.64
CA GLY A 16 1.20 -0.47 17.22
C GLY A 16 1.61 -1.59 16.24
N ILE A 17 1.18 -1.52 14.98
CA ILE A 17 1.55 -2.51 13.96
C ILE A 17 3.00 -2.27 13.50
N ASN A 18 3.77 -3.34 13.40
CA ASN A 18 5.15 -3.28 12.91
C ASN A 18 5.17 -3.50 11.39
N ILE A 19 5.70 -2.52 10.65
CA ILE A 19 5.96 -2.61 9.21
C ILE A 19 7.45 -2.89 8.98
N PRO A 20 7.82 -3.94 8.20
CA PRO A 20 9.22 -4.17 7.84
C PRO A 20 9.80 -2.98 7.05
N LYS A 21 11.03 -2.59 7.38
CA LYS A 21 11.70 -1.44 6.75
C LYS A 21 12.00 -1.64 5.27
N ILE A 22 12.16 -2.88 4.85
CA ILE A 22 12.47 -3.27 3.47
C ILE A 22 11.36 -4.19 2.97
N GLY A 23 10.85 -3.91 1.77
CA GLY A 23 9.86 -4.71 1.09
C GLY A 23 10.23 -4.97 -0.37
N LEU A 24 9.65 -6.03 -0.94
CA LEU A 24 9.67 -6.27 -2.38
C LEU A 24 8.60 -5.40 -3.02
N GLY A 25 8.99 -4.45 -3.89
CA GLY A 25 8.07 -3.78 -4.81
C GLY A 25 7.80 -4.64 -6.04
N THR A 26 6.55 -4.71 -6.47
CA THR A 26 6.13 -5.63 -7.54
C THR A 26 5.69 -4.91 -8.82
N TRP A 27 5.92 -3.62 -8.94
CA TRP A 27 5.66 -2.90 -10.18
C TRP A 27 6.48 -3.50 -11.32
N PHE A 28 5.86 -3.70 -12.48
CA PHE A 28 6.41 -4.41 -13.66
C PHE A 28 6.66 -5.92 -13.49
N ILE A 29 6.26 -6.55 -12.39
CA ILE A 29 6.23 -8.02 -12.32
C ILE A 29 4.88 -8.48 -12.90
N PRO A 30 4.85 -9.28 -13.99
CA PRO A 30 3.61 -9.82 -14.54
C PRO A 30 2.87 -10.72 -13.52
N ASP A 31 1.54 -10.79 -13.64
CA ASP A 31 0.71 -11.55 -12.70
C ASP A 31 1.07 -13.05 -12.62
N ASP A 32 1.43 -13.65 -13.75
CA ASP A 32 1.84 -15.05 -13.84
C ASP A 32 3.24 -15.33 -13.23
N GLU A 33 4.10 -14.31 -13.14
CA GLU A 33 5.43 -14.39 -12.52
C GLU A 33 5.42 -13.97 -11.04
N ALA A 34 4.39 -13.24 -10.61
CA ALA A 34 4.34 -12.62 -9.30
C ALA A 34 4.40 -13.62 -8.15
N ALA A 35 3.76 -14.79 -8.28
CA ALA A 35 3.82 -15.84 -7.27
C ALA A 35 5.24 -16.37 -7.04
N ALA A 36 5.99 -16.61 -8.11
CA ALA A 36 7.38 -17.07 -8.02
C ALA A 36 8.28 -16.00 -7.40
N ALA A 37 8.07 -14.73 -7.76
CA ALA A 37 8.81 -13.60 -7.19
C ALA A 37 8.58 -13.47 -5.67
N VAL A 38 7.32 -13.60 -5.19
CA VAL A 38 6.99 -13.60 -3.76
C VAL A 38 7.67 -14.75 -3.04
N CYS A 39 7.56 -15.98 -3.54
CA CYS A 39 8.20 -17.15 -2.92
C CYS A 39 9.72 -16.96 -2.82
N LYS A 40 10.34 -16.44 -3.88
CA LYS A 40 11.79 -16.18 -3.87
C LYS A 40 12.18 -15.09 -2.90
N ALA A 41 11.42 -14.01 -2.80
CA ALA A 41 11.65 -12.96 -1.83
C ALA A 41 11.55 -13.49 -0.38
N VAL A 42 10.54 -14.30 -0.09
CA VAL A 42 10.36 -14.91 1.23
C VAL A 42 11.51 -15.85 1.59
N GLU A 43 11.99 -16.65 0.64
CA GLU A 43 13.17 -17.53 0.80
C GLU A 43 14.42 -16.73 1.17
N ILE A 44 14.63 -15.55 0.54
CA ILE A 44 15.75 -14.62 0.82
C ILE A 44 15.60 -13.95 2.20
N GLY A 45 14.37 -13.89 2.75
CA GLY A 45 14.09 -13.32 4.07
C GLY A 45 13.22 -12.07 4.05
N TYR A 46 12.69 -11.65 2.90
CA TYR A 46 11.70 -10.57 2.85
C TYR A 46 10.43 -10.99 3.59
N ARG A 47 9.80 -10.02 4.26
CA ARG A 47 8.52 -10.20 4.95
C ARG A 47 7.49 -9.15 4.57
N HIS A 48 7.84 -8.21 3.69
CA HIS A 48 6.96 -7.15 3.20
C HIS A 48 6.91 -7.22 1.66
N ILE A 49 5.68 -7.30 1.14
CA ILE A 49 5.39 -7.30 -0.31
C ILE A 49 4.51 -6.07 -0.59
N ASP A 50 4.94 -5.24 -1.51
CA ASP A 50 4.24 -4.03 -1.94
C ASP A 50 3.74 -4.18 -3.37
N THR A 51 2.44 -4.18 -3.53
CA THR A 51 1.75 -4.18 -4.82
C THR A 51 0.76 -3.02 -4.95
N ALA A 52 -0.07 -2.99 -5.99
CA ALA A 52 -1.15 -2.04 -6.20
C ALA A 52 -2.19 -2.61 -7.17
N GLN A 53 -3.43 -2.13 -7.09
CA GLN A 53 -4.48 -2.46 -8.07
C GLN A 53 -4.04 -2.13 -9.52
N ALA A 54 -3.35 -0.99 -9.68
CA ALA A 54 -2.84 -0.54 -10.98
C ALA A 54 -1.70 -1.41 -11.58
N TYR A 55 -1.12 -2.33 -10.79
CA TYR A 55 -0.08 -3.23 -11.29
C TYR A 55 -0.65 -4.49 -11.94
N GLU A 56 -1.95 -4.72 -11.77
CA GLU A 56 -2.71 -5.85 -12.34
C GLU A 56 -2.16 -7.23 -11.96
N ASN A 57 -1.40 -7.34 -10.85
CA ASN A 57 -0.75 -8.57 -10.41
C ASN A 57 -1.19 -9.06 -9.02
N GLU A 58 -2.26 -8.48 -8.45
CA GLU A 58 -2.76 -8.84 -7.11
C GLU A 58 -3.12 -10.34 -6.99
N ARG A 59 -3.63 -10.97 -8.06
CA ARG A 59 -3.94 -12.41 -8.06
C ARG A 59 -2.68 -13.26 -7.90
N GLY A 60 -1.64 -12.97 -8.67
CA GLY A 60 -0.34 -13.64 -8.58
C GLY A 60 0.34 -13.41 -7.23
N ILE A 61 0.27 -12.18 -6.69
CA ILE A 61 0.76 -11.88 -5.34
C ILE A 61 0.05 -12.73 -4.29
N GLY A 62 -1.30 -12.78 -4.31
CA GLY A 62 -2.07 -13.59 -3.38
C GLY A 62 -1.74 -15.08 -3.47
N LYS A 63 -1.54 -15.60 -4.68
CA LYS A 63 -1.05 -16.98 -4.89
C LYS A 63 0.32 -17.18 -4.22
N GLY A 64 1.28 -16.28 -4.45
CA GLY A 64 2.60 -16.35 -3.85
C GLY A 64 2.57 -16.31 -2.32
N VAL A 65 1.70 -15.46 -1.74
CA VAL A 65 1.49 -15.38 -0.28
C VAL A 65 1.03 -16.72 0.30
N ARG A 66 0.18 -17.46 -0.40
CA ARG A 66 -0.29 -18.80 0.06
C ARG A 66 0.74 -19.89 -0.15
N ASP A 67 1.56 -19.79 -1.20
CA ASP A 67 2.47 -20.84 -1.64
C ASP A 67 3.90 -20.72 -1.08
N CYS A 68 4.26 -19.59 -0.47
CA CYS A 68 5.63 -19.28 -0.05
C CYS A 68 6.14 -20.05 1.18
N GLY A 69 5.31 -20.92 1.78
CA GLY A 69 5.73 -21.85 2.84
C GLY A 69 5.84 -21.27 4.25
N ILE A 70 5.44 -20.01 4.47
CA ILE A 70 5.34 -19.41 5.80
C ILE A 70 3.90 -18.95 6.07
N SER A 71 3.57 -18.69 7.34
CA SER A 71 2.22 -18.29 7.70
C SER A 71 1.90 -16.86 7.22
N ARG A 72 0.60 -16.60 6.91
CA ARG A 72 0.13 -15.27 6.47
C ARG A 72 0.50 -14.17 7.47
N GLN A 73 0.49 -14.49 8.76
CA GLN A 73 0.78 -13.55 9.85
C GLN A 73 2.25 -13.11 9.90
N GLU A 74 3.16 -13.86 9.27
CA GLU A 74 4.57 -13.50 9.16
C GLU A 74 4.85 -12.54 7.99
N LEU A 75 3.85 -12.31 7.11
CA LEU A 75 3.95 -11.42 5.98
C LEU A 75 3.21 -10.11 6.23
N PHE A 76 3.76 -9.04 5.70
CA PHE A 76 3.15 -7.71 5.62
C PHE A 76 2.84 -7.39 4.15
N ILE A 77 1.56 -7.31 3.81
CA ILE A 77 1.10 -7.09 2.44
C ILE A 77 0.56 -5.68 2.31
N THR A 78 1.17 -4.92 1.42
CA THR A 78 0.70 -3.58 1.02
C THR A 78 0.10 -3.64 -0.37
N THR A 79 -1.08 -3.05 -0.53
CA THR A 79 -1.62 -2.71 -1.85
C THR A 79 -2.14 -1.27 -1.85
N LYS A 80 -2.54 -0.77 -3.03
CA LYS A 80 -2.94 0.62 -3.21
C LYS A 80 -4.24 0.69 -4.00
N LEU A 81 -5.19 1.46 -3.46
CA LEU A 81 -6.42 1.83 -4.14
C LEU A 81 -6.10 2.64 -5.40
N ALA A 82 -6.65 2.27 -6.53
CA ALA A 82 -6.40 2.95 -7.79
C ALA A 82 -6.71 4.45 -7.69
N ALA A 83 -5.85 5.26 -8.29
CA ALA A 83 -5.91 6.72 -8.19
C ALA A 83 -7.18 7.33 -8.82
N GLU A 84 -7.80 6.61 -9.71
CA GLU A 84 -9.02 6.98 -10.46
C GLU A 84 -10.29 6.89 -9.60
N LEU A 85 -10.28 6.08 -8.54
CA LEU A 85 -11.46 5.81 -7.70
C LEU A 85 -11.66 6.95 -6.70
N LYS A 86 -12.69 7.77 -6.93
CA LYS A 86 -12.94 9.01 -6.22
C LYS A 86 -14.33 9.07 -5.54
N THR A 87 -15.08 7.97 -5.56
CA THR A 87 -16.32 7.83 -4.79
C THR A 87 -16.14 6.80 -3.69
N TYR A 88 -16.95 6.91 -2.64
CA TYR A 88 -16.97 5.94 -1.54
C TYR A 88 -17.30 4.53 -2.05
N GLU A 89 -18.32 4.42 -2.89
CA GLU A 89 -18.85 3.15 -3.40
C GLU A 89 -17.81 2.42 -4.24
N GLU A 90 -17.16 3.12 -5.18
CA GLU A 90 -16.10 2.54 -6.01
C GLU A 90 -14.90 2.09 -5.15
N ALA A 91 -14.48 2.93 -4.20
CA ALA A 91 -13.39 2.59 -3.29
C ALA A 91 -13.72 1.37 -2.42
N ALA A 92 -14.91 1.30 -1.83
CA ALA A 92 -15.35 0.18 -0.99
C ALA A 92 -15.44 -1.13 -1.79
N GLN A 93 -15.96 -1.07 -3.02
CA GLN A 93 -16.00 -2.21 -3.94
C GLN A 93 -14.59 -2.67 -4.32
N ALA A 94 -13.70 -1.74 -4.66
CA ALA A 94 -12.33 -2.05 -5.05
C ALA A 94 -11.50 -2.65 -3.90
N ILE A 95 -11.70 -2.20 -2.66
CA ILE A 95 -11.09 -2.82 -1.47
C ILE A 95 -11.51 -4.28 -1.34
N THR A 96 -12.79 -4.56 -1.49
CA THR A 96 -13.31 -5.94 -1.46
C THR A 96 -12.74 -6.76 -2.63
N GLY A 97 -12.69 -6.18 -3.82
CA GLY A 97 -12.12 -6.81 -5.01
C GLY A 97 -10.63 -7.16 -4.85
N SER A 98 -9.82 -6.33 -4.17
CA SER A 98 -8.43 -6.64 -3.87
C SER A 98 -8.30 -7.87 -2.95
N LEU A 99 -9.11 -7.95 -1.91
CA LEU A 99 -9.15 -9.12 -1.00
C LEU A 99 -9.50 -10.40 -1.77
N GLU A 100 -10.53 -10.34 -2.61
CA GLU A 100 -10.99 -11.46 -3.43
C GLU A 100 -9.92 -11.90 -4.44
N LYS A 101 -9.31 -10.96 -5.19
CA LYS A 101 -8.24 -11.26 -6.16
C LYS A 101 -7.05 -11.92 -5.49
N MET A 102 -6.62 -11.40 -4.35
CA MET A 102 -5.50 -11.98 -3.61
C MET A 102 -5.90 -13.25 -2.86
N GLY A 103 -7.19 -13.50 -2.59
CA GLY A 103 -7.66 -14.60 -1.75
C GLY A 103 -7.17 -14.48 -0.31
N LEU A 104 -7.26 -13.27 0.25
CA LEU A 104 -6.80 -12.94 1.60
C LEU A 104 -7.96 -12.43 2.45
N ASP A 105 -7.96 -12.76 3.74
CA ASP A 105 -8.95 -12.30 4.70
C ASP A 105 -8.72 -10.84 5.11
N TYR A 106 -7.46 -10.39 5.06
CA TYR A 106 -7.07 -9.02 5.39
C TYR A 106 -5.83 -8.55 4.62
N ILE A 107 -5.70 -7.23 4.49
CA ILE A 107 -4.54 -6.51 3.97
C ILE A 107 -3.84 -5.80 5.13
N ASP A 108 -2.50 -5.84 5.21
CA ASP A 108 -1.78 -5.19 6.30
C ASP A 108 -1.74 -3.66 6.15
N LEU A 109 -1.56 -3.17 4.92
CA LEU A 109 -1.57 -1.73 4.63
C LEU A 109 -2.25 -1.47 3.29
N MET A 110 -3.21 -0.55 3.27
CA MET A 110 -3.77 -0.03 2.03
C MET A 110 -3.59 1.47 1.95
N LEU A 111 -3.11 1.92 0.79
CA LEU A 111 -2.84 3.33 0.51
C LEU A 111 -3.79 3.85 -0.57
N ILE A 112 -4.18 5.12 -0.54
CA ILE A 112 -4.62 5.79 -1.77
C ILE A 112 -3.37 6.01 -2.63
N HIS A 113 -3.37 5.47 -3.86
CA HIS A 113 -2.16 5.40 -4.70
C HIS A 113 -1.66 6.78 -5.14
N SER A 114 -2.60 7.71 -5.41
CA SER A 114 -2.32 9.09 -5.76
C SER A 114 -3.52 9.97 -5.42
N PRO A 115 -3.31 11.25 -5.09
CA PRO A 115 -4.41 12.19 -4.86
C PRO A 115 -5.23 12.47 -6.10
N GLN A 116 -4.69 12.17 -7.29
CA GLN A 116 -5.32 12.46 -8.59
C GLN A 116 -5.10 11.27 -9.54
N PRO A 117 -6.03 11.07 -10.51
CA PRO A 117 -5.84 10.11 -11.58
C PRO A 117 -4.51 10.34 -12.31
N TRP A 118 -3.86 9.26 -12.74
CA TRP A 118 -2.59 9.38 -13.46
C TRP A 118 -2.73 10.08 -14.80
N THR A 119 -3.90 9.97 -15.45
CA THR A 119 -4.22 10.61 -16.74
C THR A 119 -4.50 12.11 -16.60
N ASP A 120 -4.81 12.59 -15.39
CA ASP A 120 -5.09 14.00 -15.10
C ASP A 120 -4.30 14.46 -13.86
N PHE A 121 -3.05 14.02 -13.77
CA PHE A 121 -2.20 14.32 -12.61
C PHE A 121 -1.88 15.81 -12.53
N ARG A 122 -2.34 16.45 -11.43
CA ARG A 122 -2.28 17.90 -11.20
C ARG A 122 -3.15 18.75 -12.11
N GLY A 123 -4.10 18.16 -12.86
CA GLY A 123 -4.98 18.87 -13.78
C GLY A 123 -6.33 19.27 -13.20
N GLY A 124 -6.86 18.50 -12.23
CA GLY A 124 -8.20 18.69 -11.66
C GLY A 124 -8.22 18.83 -10.14
N ASP A 125 -9.38 19.23 -9.60
CA ASP A 125 -9.67 19.21 -8.16
C ASP A 125 -10.34 17.89 -7.77
N TYR A 126 -9.64 17.08 -7.02
CA TYR A 126 -10.10 15.79 -6.52
C TYR A 126 -10.23 15.75 -4.99
N ALA A 127 -10.22 16.91 -4.33
CA ALA A 127 -10.22 17.02 -2.87
C ALA A 127 -11.42 16.30 -2.23
N ALA A 128 -12.63 16.53 -2.75
CA ALA A 128 -13.83 15.85 -2.26
C ALA A 128 -13.76 14.33 -2.47
N GLY A 129 -13.36 13.88 -3.65
CA GLY A 129 -13.23 12.46 -3.98
C GLY A 129 -12.18 11.74 -3.13
N ASN A 130 -11.07 12.41 -2.81
CA ASN A 130 -10.06 11.84 -1.91
C ASN A 130 -10.62 11.63 -0.49
N ARG A 131 -11.47 12.51 0.02
CA ARG A 131 -12.15 12.33 1.32
C ARG A 131 -13.13 11.15 1.30
N GLU A 132 -13.87 10.97 0.20
CA GLU A 132 -14.77 9.82 0.05
C GLU A 132 -14.00 8.49 -0.03
N ALA A 133 -12.93 8.43 -0.82
CA ALA A 133 -12.04 7.26 -0.88
C ALA A 133 -11.40 6.98 0.49
N TRP A 134 -10.98 8.02 1.22
CA TRP A 134 -10.45 7.89 2.57
C TRP A 134 -11.48 7.31 3.56
N ARG A 135 -12.72 7.78 3.51
CA ARG A 135 -13.82 7.26 4.33
C ARG A 135 -14.04 5.75 4.10
N ALA A 136 -13.96 5.30 2.84
CA ALA A 136 -14.04 3.87 2.53
C ALA A 136 -12.89 3.06 3.15
N LEU A 137 -11.65 3.60 3.16
CA LEU A 137 -10.51 2.98 3.83
C LEU A 137 -10.71 2.92 5.35
N GLU A 138 -11.23 4.00 5.97
CA GLU A 138 -11.53 4.04 7.40
C GLU A 138 -12.55 2.98 7.81
N ASP A 139 -13.60 2.79 7.01
CA ASP A 139 -14.64 1.80 7.30
C ASP A 139 -14.13 0.36 7.10
N ALA A 140 -13.31 0.12 6.08
CA ALA A 140 -12.63 -1.16 5.90
C ALA A 140 -11.62 -1.46 7.03
N TYR A 141 -10.93 -0.45 7.55
CA TYR A 141 -10.07 -0.55 8.73
C TYR A 141 -10.87 -0.92 9.98
N LYS A 142 -11.98 -0.21 10.26
CA LYS A 142 -12.88 -0.50 11.40
C LYS A 142 -13.48 -1.91 11.30
N ALA A 143 -13.76 -2.38 10.08
CA ALA A 143 -14.25 -3.73 9.82
C ALA A 143 -13.18 -4.83 9.91
N GLY A 144 -11.90 -4.47 10.16
CA GLY A 144 -10.78 -5.41 10.23
C GLY A 144 -10.30 -5.98 8.90
N LYS A 145 -10.82 -5.47 7.77
CA LYS A 145 -10.38 -5.86 6.42
C LYS A 145 -8.99 -5.32 6.07
N ILE A 146 -8.62 -4.17 6.68
CA ILE A 146 -7.33 -3.52 6.52
C ILE A 146 -6.77 -3.23 7.92
N ARG A 147 -5.49 -3.53 8.15
CA ARG A 147 -4.85 -3.34 9.46
C ARG A 147 -4.19 -1.97 9.63
N ALA A 148 -3.80 -1.32 8.53
CA ALA A 148 -3.27 0.05 8.52
C ALA A 148 -3.67 0.74 7.21
N ILE A 149 -3.89 2.05 7.28
CA ILE A 149 -4.29 2.87 6.13
C ILE A 149 -3.35 4.05 5.95
N GLY A 150 -3.15 4.46 4.71
CA GLY A 150 -2.23 5.54 4.39
C GLY A 150 -2.45 6.14 3.00
N ILE A 151 -1.52 6.96 2.59
CA ILE A 151 -1.56 7.74 1.36
C ILE A 151 -0.23 7.62 0.61
N SER A 152 -0.27 7.84 -0.70
CA SER A 152 0.92 7.82 -1.56
C SER A 152 0.86 8.97 -2.58
N ASN A 153 2.01 9.59 -2.86
CA ASN A 153 2.15 10.71 -3.79
C ASN A 153 1.37 11.99 -3.42
N PHE A 154 0.92 12.10 -2.17
CA PHE A 154 0.22 13.28 -1.64
C PHE A 154 1.21 14.38 -1.31
N GLN A 155 0.91 15.62 -1.71
CA GLN A 155 1.60 16.84 -1.26
C GLN A 155 0.94 17.39 0.00
N GLU A 156 1.51 18.45 0.57
CA GLU A 156 1.06 19.04 1.83
C GLU A 156 -0.43 19.37 1.81
N HIS A 157 -0.91 20.09 0.77
CA HIS A 157 -2.32 20.46 0.63
C HIS A 157 -3.26 19.27 0.48
N ASP A 158 -2.80 18.18 -0.19
CA ASP A 158 -3.57 16.93 -0.30
C ASP A 158 -3.70 16.24 1.07
N ILE A 159 -2.62 16.29 1.88
CA ILE A 159 -2.61 15.74 3.24
C ILE A 159 -3.54 16.56 4.14
N GLU A 160 -3.46 17.89 4.09
CA GLU A 160 -4.34 18.78 4.84
C GLU A 160 -5.82 18.54 4.52
N ASN A 161 -6.14 18.31 3.24
CA ASN A 161 -7.49 17.96 2.81
C ASN A 161 -8.00 16.67 3.49
N ILE A 162 -7.19 15.60 3.58
CA ILE A 162 -7.58 14.37 4.31
C ILE A 162 -7.72 14.67 5.80
N LEU A 163 -6.74 15.36 6.40
CA LEU A 163 -6.73 15.66 7.83
C LEU A 163 -7.90 16.53 8.28
N SER A 164 -8.48 17.33 7.38
CA SER A 164 -9.62 18.21 7.68
C SER A 164 -10.91 17.45 8.01
N SER A 165 -11.05 16.19 7.59
CA SER A 165 -12.29 15.41 7.71
C SER A 165 -12.12 13.98 8.22
N CYS A 166 -10.88 13.46 8.28
CA CYS A 166 -10.63 12.07 8.68
C CYS A 166 -10.92 11.84 10.18
N THR A 167 -11.44 10.66 10.52
CA THR A 167 -11.53 10.16 11.89
C THR A 167 -10.30 9.33 12.29
N ILE A 168 -9.66 8.73 11.32
CA ILE A 168 -8.41 7.96 11.46
C ILE A 168 -7.35 8.63 10.58
N LYS A 169 -6.27 9.09 11.19
CA LYS A 169 -5.17 9.75 10.47
C LYS A 169 -4.40 8.75 9.61
N PRO A 170 -3.86 9.16 8.44
CA PRO A 170 -2.93 8.35 7.69
C PRO A 170 -1.75 7.89 8.54
N MET A 171 -1.46 6.60 8.53
CA MET A 171 -0.38 5.98 9.32
C MET A 171 0.92 5.91 8.52
N VAL A 172 0.82 5.95 7.20
CA VAL A 172 1.94 5.90 6.25
C VAL A 172 1.70 6.93 5.15
N CYS A 173 2.76 7.66 4.80
CA CYS A 173 2.82 8.49 3.60
C CYS A 173 3.96 7.97 2.73
N LEU A 174 3.62 7.26 1.65
CA LEU A 174 4.60 6.72 0.70
C LEU A 174 4.86 7.76 -0.39
N LEU A 175 6.08 8.28 -0.42
CA LEU A 175 6.54 9.18 -1.47
C LEU A 175 7.55 8.45 -2.36
N TYR A 176 7.37 8.59 -3.67
CA TYR A 176 8.42 8.23 -4.60
C TYR A 176 9.55 9.24 -4.43
N THR A 177 10.62 8.82 -3.79
CA THR A 177 11.84 9.56 -3.45
C THR A 177 11.71 11.09 -3.50
N SER A 178 11.56 11.75 -2.35
CA SER A 178 12.11 13.11 -2.23
C SER A 178 13.56 13.02 -2.67
N PRO A 179 14.00 13.80 -3.69
CA PRO A 179 15.40 13.81 -4.07
C PRO A 179 16.22 14.13 -2.82
N SER A 180 17.19 13.28 -2.51
CA SER A 180 18.07 13.52 -1.37
C SER A 180 18.75 14.89 -1.57
N PRO A 181 19.25 15.54 -0.51
CA PRO A 181 20.04 16.76 -0.68
C PRO A 181 21.19 16.63 -1.69
N ARG A 182 21.69 15.39 -1.91
CA ARG A 182 22.72 15.08 -2.91
C ARG A 182 22.18 15.07 -4.35
N ASP A 183 20.92 14.70 -4.55
CA ASP A 183 20.30 14.67 -5.89
C ASP A 183 19.95 16.08 -6.35
N ARG A 184 19.64 17.02 -5.43
CA ARG A 184 19.40 18.44 -5.72
C ARG A 184 20.65 19.21 -6.15
N GLN A 185 21.85 18.68 -5.97
CA GLN A 185 23.12 19.31 -6.40
C GLN A 185 23.51 18.96 -7.83
N LYS A 186 22.75 18.11 -8.53
CA LYS A 186 23.02 17.65 -9.90
C LYS A 186 22.05 18.18 -10.95
N SER A 187 21.11 19.04 -10.57
CA SER A 187 20.15 19.69 -11.48
C SER A 187 20.52 21.16 -11.74
#